data_70b23195540b3f5ee055ce7bbf5e254c
#
_entry.id   70b23195540b3f5ee055ce7bbf5e254c
#
_cell.length_a   1.000
_cell.length_b   1.000
_cell.length_c   1.000
_cell.angle_alpha   90.00
_cell.angle_beta   90.00
_cell.angle_gamma   90.00
#
_symmetry.space_group_name_H-M   'P 1'
#
loop_
_entity.id
_entity.type
_entity.pdbx_description
1 polymer ?
#
loop_
_entity_poly.entity_id
_entity_poly.type
_entity_poly.pdbx_seq_one_letter_code
_entity_poly.pdbx_strand_id
1 'polypeptide(L)'
;VVRRVAAVAAGVVLFAEAFGVFMLLMTVGIVVENQSMSLDGLDPAMMSGGALGFGIFSAVFLAGCGLVLLLVGVRDRAPARFARILLVVVAVVHGVLGALTVGLVGWEAFAVLMVVLALIVFTLVAYGPGGRPQKPEAQQGAGSEQGEERTQKQEPFPGEPGPKPAAS
;
A
#
# COMPACT_ATOMS: atom_id res chain seq x y z
N VAL A 1 9.10 1.01 -15.09
CA VAL A 1 10.01 -0.11 -14.76
C VAL A 1 10.34 -0.09 -13.28
N VAL A 2 10.82 1.03 -12.71
CA VAL A 2 11.28 1.14 -11.31
C VAL A 2 10.22 0.69 -10.28
N ARG A 3 8.96 1.16 -10.42
CA ARG A 3 7.87 0.80 -9.49
C ARG A 3 7.56 -0.70 -9.47
N ARG A 4 7.66 -1.38 -10.63
CA ARG A 4 7.45 -2.83 -10.74
C ARG A 4 8.57 -3.60 -10.05
N VAL A 5 9.81 -3.19 -10.32
CA VAL A 5 10.99 -3.80 -9.69
C VAL A 5 10.93 -3.65 -8.17
N ALA A 6 10.59 -2.45 -7.68
CA ALA A 6 10.47 -2.21 -6.25
C ALA A 6 9.36 -3.05 -5.60
N ALA A 7 8.19 -3.19 -6.25
CA ALA A 7 7.11 -4.03 -5.73
C ALA A 7 7.47 -5.52 -5.70
N VAL A 8 8.17 -6.01 -6.74
CA VAL A 8 8.65 -7.40 -6.78
C VAL A 8 9.73 -7.61 -5.71
N ALA A 9 10.69 -6.69 -5.60
CA ALA A 9 11.73 -6.76 -4.57
C ALA A 9 11.13 -6.78 -3.16
N ALA A 10 10.18 -5.89 -2.87
CA ALA A 10 9.45 -5.86 -1.61
C ALA A 10 8.75 -7.20 -1.33
N GLY A 11 8.09 -7.77 -2.33
CA GLY A 11 7.41 -9.05 -2.21
C GLY A 11 8.37 -10.20 -1.88
N VAL A 12 9.51 -10.27 -2.59
CA VAL A 12 10.54 -11.30 -2.34
C VAL A 12 11.14 -11.16 -0.94
N VAL A 13 11.44 -9.92 -0.52
CA VAL A 13 11.99 -9.66 0.82
C VAL A 13 10.99 -10.05 1.91
N LEU A 14 9.69 -9.74 1.75
CA LEU A 14 8.67 -10.18 2.70
C LEU A 14 8.54 -11.71 2.79
N PHE A 15 8.72 -12.44 1.69
CA PHE A 15 8.76 -13.90 1.73
C PHE A 15 9.97 -14.42 2.49
N ALA A 16 11.15 -13.83 2.27
CA ALA A 16 12.36 -14.19 3.02
C ALA A 16 12.18 -13.90 4.52
N GLU A 17 11.56 -12.78 4.86
CA GLU A 17 11.25 -12.39 6.23
C GLU A 17 10.22 -13.34 6.88
N ALA A 18 9.13 -13.69 6.16
CA ALA A 18 8.15 -14.66 6.61
C ALA A 18 8.80 -16.00 6.98
N PHE A 19 9.71 -16.48 6.12
CA PHE A 19 10.48 -17.71 6.39
C PHE A 19 11.43 -17.53 7.59
N GLY A 20 12.12 -16.40 7.68
CA GLY A 20 13.04 -16.11 8.79
C GLY A 20 12.32 -16.03 10.14
N VAL A 21 11.16 -15.35 10.20
CA VAL A 21 10.34 -15.27 11.42
C VAL A 21 9.81 -16.65 11.82
N PHE A 22 9.36 -17.45 10.86
CA PHE A 22 8.92 -18.83 11.13
C PHE A 22 10.05 -19.67 11.72
N MET A 23 11.21 -19.66 11.10
CA MET A 23 12.38 -20.42 11.56
C MET A 23 12.83 -19.98 12.95
N LEU A 24 12.85 -18.66 13.19
CA LEU A 24 13.22 -18.10 14.49
C LEU A 24 12.28 -18.60 15.60
N LEU A 25 10.96 -18.43 15.40
CA LEU A 25 9.97 -18.82 16.42
C LEU A 25 9.86 -20.33 16.61
N MET A 26 10.07 -21.12 15.55
CA MET A 26 10.21 -22.57 15.65
C MET A 26 11.43 -22.94 16.50
N THR A 27 12.58 -22.30 16.27
CA THR A 27 13.80 -22.53 17.06
C THR A 27 13.59 -22.15 18.53
N VAL A 28 12.98 -20.99 18.79
CA VAL A 28 12.66 -20.55 20.15
C VAL A 28 11.74 -21.57 20.85
N GLY A 29 10.70 -22.06 20.17
CA GLY A 29 9.81 -23.07 20.70
C GLY A 29 10.56 -24.35 21.10
N ILE A 30 11.45 -24.85 20.22
CA ILE A 30 12.28 -26.05 20.48
C ILE A 30 13.21 -25.82 21.67
N VAL A 31 13.84 -24.66 21.76
CA VAL A 31 14.77 -24.33 22.86
C VAL A 31 14.02 -24.28 24.20
N VAL A 32 12.87 -23.61 24.25
CA VAL A 32 12.03 -23.53 25.46
C VAL A 32 11.62 -24.91 25.96
N GLU A 33 11.20 -25.78 25.06
CA GLU A 33 10.77 -27.14 25.39
C GLU A 33 11.95 -27.99 25.90
N ASN A 34 13.09 -27.98 25.21
CA ASN A 34 14.24 -28.77 25.59
C ASN A 34 14.94 -28.31 26.88
N GLN A 35 14.84 -27.03 27.21
CA GLN A 35 15.42 -26.47 28.43
C GLN A 35 14.47 -26.53 29.63
N SER A 36 13.24 -27.01 29.42
CA SER A 36 12.18 -27.01 30.44
C SER A 36 12.04 -25.66 31.15
N MET A 37 12.26 -24.58 30.39
CA MET A 37 12.18 -23.21 30.93
C MET A 37 10.73 -22.85 31.21
N SER A 38 10.41 -22.66 32.49
CA SER A 38 9.14 -22.08 32.93
C SER A 38 9.37 -20.59 33.17
N LEU A 39 8.69 -19.74 32.40
CA LEU A 39 8.63 -18.31 32.67
C LEU A 39 7.37 -18.04 33.49
N ASP A 40 7.55 -17.51 34.69
CA ASP A 40 6.44 -17.10 35.56
C ASP A 40 5.41 -18.21 35.87
N GLY A 41 5.89 -19.48 35.94
CA GLY A 41 5.03 -20.64 36.24
C GLY A 41 4.23 -21.20 35.05
N LEU A 42 4.43 -20.68 33.84
CA LEU A 42 3.80 -21.21 32.63
C LEU A 42 4.43 -22.55 32.22
N ASP A 43 3.59 -23.47 31.76
CA ASP A 43 4.03 -24.75 31.22
C ASP A 43 4.89 -24.55 29.95
N PRO A 44 6.11 -25.12 29.87
CA PRO A 44 6.98 -25.04 28.69
C PRO A 44 6.27 -25.46 27.38
N ALA A 45 5.38 -26.47 27.44
CA ALA A 45 4.62 -26.92 26.28
C ALA A 45 3.61 -25.88 25.78
N MET A 46 3.02 -25.10 26.67
CA MET A 46 2.16 -23.97 26.27
C MET A 46 2.96 -22.82 25.64
N MET A 47 4.17 -22.56 26.14
CA MET A 47 5.07 -21.54 25.59
C MET A 47 5.59 -21.93 24.22
N SER A 48 6.05 -23.17 24.02
CA SER A 48 6.52 -23.68 22.74
C SER A 48 5.40 -23.71 21.69
N GLY A 49 4.20 -24.18 22.10
CA GLY A 49 3.00 -24.16 21.26
C GLY A 49 2.58 -22.75 20.86
N GLY A 50 2.65 -21.80 21.79
CA GLY A 50 2.38 -20.37 21.52
C GLY A 50 3.37 -19.75 20.55
N ALA A 51 4.67 -20.02 20.71
CA ALA A 51 5.70 -19.56 19.79
C ALA A 51 5.51 -20.13 18.38
N LEU A 52 5.22 -21.42 18.26
CA LEU A 52 4.95 -22.08 16.98
C LEU A 52 3.68 -21.51 16.33
N GLY A 53 2.58 -21.38 17.07
CA GLY A 53 1.33 -20.83 16.56
C GLY A 53 1.48 -19.39 16.07
N PHE A 54 2.17 -18.54 16.84
CA PHE A 54 2.46 -17.16 16.44
C PHE A 54 3.42 -17.11 15.24
N GLY A 55 4.39 -18.03 15.17
CA GLY A 55 5.29 -18.16 14.03
C GLY A 55 4.56 -18.49 12.74
N ILE A 56 3.65 -19.46 12.76
CA ILE A 56 2.82 -19.84 11.60
C ILE A 56 1.92 -18.68 11.20
N PHE A 57 1.23 -18.05 12.15
CA PHE A 57 0.35 -16.91 11.87
C PHE A 57 1.11 -15.76 11.20
N SER A 58 2.26 -15.37 11.76
CA SER A 58 3.09 -14.29 11.23
C SER A 58 3.63 -14.62 9.85
N ALA A 59 4.09 -15.86 9.65
CA ALA A 59 4.61 -16.31 8.35
C ALA A 59 3.53 -16.27 7.26
N VAL A 60 2.33 -16.79 7.54
CA VAL A 60 1.21 -16.78 6.60
C VAL A 60 0.77 -15.34 6.29
N PHE A 61 0.73 -14.48 7.30
CA PHE A 61 0.37 -13.08 7.16
C PHE A 61 1.40 -12.31 6.27
N LEU A 62 2.69 -12.44 6.57
CA LEU A 62 3.76 -11.80 5.80
C LEU A 62 3.85 -12.36 4.38
N ALA A 63 3.73 -13.69 4.22
CA ALA A 63 3.72 -14.31 2.90
C ALA A 63 2.52 -13.84 2.06
N GLY A 64 1.34 -13.70 2.67
CA GLY A 64 0.16 -13.12 2.02
C GLY A 64 0.39 -11.70 1.53
N CYS A 65 1.02 -10.85 2.36
CA CYS A 65 1.40 -9.50 1.97
C CYS A 65 2.47 -9.49 0.88
N GLY A 66 3.47 -10.37 0.96
CA GLY A 66 4.47 -10.57 -0.07
C GLY A 66 3.84 -10.99 -1.41
N LEU A 67 2.88 -11.90 -1.38
CA LEU A 67 2.13 -12.32 -2.58
C LEU A 67 1.36 -11.14 -3.21
N VAL A 68 0.71 -10.33 -2.39
CA VAL A 68 0.01 -9.12 -2.87
C VAL A 68 1.00 -8.19 -3.58
N LEU A 69 2.17 -7.93 -2.99
CA LEU A 69 3.20 -7.08 -3.60
C LEU A 69 3.75 -7.67 -4.90
N LEU A 70 3.99 -8.98 -4.96
CA LEU A 70 4.38 -9.66 -6.19
C LEU A 70 3.32 -9.51 -7.28
N LEU A 71 2.04 -9.73 -6.95
CA LEU A 71 0.94 -9.57 -7.90
C LEU A 71 0.81 -8.13 -8.40
N VAL A 72 0.99 -7.13 -7.51
CA VAL A 72 1.01 -5.71 -7.87
C VAL A 72 2.17 -5.42 -8.84
N GLY A 73 3.37 -5.92 -8.55
CA GLY A 73 4.54 -5.73 -9.40
C GLY A 73 4.43 -6.42 -10.75
N VAL A 74 3.95 -7.67 -10.80
CA VAL A 74 3.81 -8.45 -12.03
C VAL A 74 2.69 -7.91 -12.90
N ARG A 75 1.51 -7.65 -12.32
CA ARG A 75 0.32 -7.18 -13.05
C ARG A 75 0.32 -5.68 -13.33
N ASP A 76 1.24 -4.93 -12.73
CA ASP A 76 1.34 -3.47 -12.81
C ASP A 76 0.00 -2.74 -12.51
N ARG A 77 -0.76 -3.27 -11.55
CA ARG A 77 -2.06 -2.75 -11.13
C ARG A 77 -2.01 -2.32 -9.67
N ALA A 78 -2.70 -1.22 -9.35
CA ALA A 78 -2.83 -0.77 -7.98
C ALA A 78 -3.48 -1.85 -7.10
N PRO A 79 -3.02 -2.04 -5.85
CA PRO A 79 -3.62 -3.00 -4.93
C PRO A 79 -5.07 -2.60 -4.62
N ALA A 80 -5.94 -3.59 -4.44
CA ALA A 80 -7.31 -3.38 -3.99
C ALA A 80 -7.31 -2.65 -2.62
N ARG A 81 -8.41 -2.01 -2.25
CA ARG A 81 -8.53 -1.23 -1.01
C ARG A 81 -8.12 -2.06 0.22
N PHE A 82 -8.60 -3.29 0.31
CA PHE A 82 -8.25 -4.21 1.40
C PHE A 82 -6.75 -4.52 1.43
N ALA A 83 -6.17 -4.86 0.29
CA ALA A 83 -4.73 -5.12 0.17
C ALA A 83 -3.88 -3.89 0.57
N ARG A 84 -4.35 -2.69 0.24
CA ARG A 84 -3.69 -1.45 0.65
C ARG A 84 -3.71 -1.25 2.16
N ILE A 85 -4.85 -1.50 2.81
CA ILE A 85 -4.97 -1.44 4.28
C ILE A 85 -4.00 -2.44 4.91
N LEU A 86 -3.97 -3.67 4.40
CA LEU A 86 -3.08 -4.71 4.88
C LEU A 86 -1.60 -4.29 4.81
N LEU A 87 -1.18 -3.72 3.67
CA LEU A 87 0.20 -3.22 3.50
C LEU A 87 0.52 -2.04 4.42
N VAL A 88 -0.46 -1.16 4.69
CA VAL A 88 -0.29 -0.08 5.68
C VAL A 88 -0.10 -0.65 7.08
N VAL A 89 -0.89 -1.65 7.47
CA VAL A 89 -0.74 -2.34 8.77
C VAL A 89 0.66 -2.95 8.89
N VAL A 90 1.12 -3.66 7.86
CA VAL A 90 2.49 -4.23 7.83
C VAL A 90 3.55 -3.13 7.94
N ALA A 91 3.39 -2.01 7.24
CA ALA A 91 4.33 -0.89 7.33
C ALA A 91 4.39 -0.30 8.76
N VAL A 92 3.24 -0.14 9.41
CA VAL A 92 3.18 0.33 10.80
C VAL A 92 3.87 -0.67 11.76
N VAL A 93 3.58 -1.97 11.60
CA VAL A 93 4.23 -3.02 12.40
C VAL A 93 5.75 -3.00 12.21
N HIS A 94 6.25 -2.88 10.98
CA HIS A 94 7.69 -2.76 10.69
C HIS A 94 8.31 -1.52 11.33
N GLY A 95 7.62 -0.38 11.31
CA GLY A 95 8.06 0.84 11.97
C GLY A 95 8.20 0.66 13.49
N VAL A 96 7.20 0.05 14.12
CA VAL A 96 7.23 -0.23 15.57
C VAL A 96 8.31 -1.24 15.92
N LEU A 97 8.38 -2.37 15.19
CA LEU A 97 9.42 -3.38 15.41
C LEU A 97 10.82 -2.79 15.17
N GLY A 98 10.98 -1.97 14.13
CA GLY A 98 12.24 -1.27 13.87
C GLY A 98 12.67 -0.42 15.05
N ALA A 99 11.77 0.37 15.62
CA ALA A 99 12.08 1.19 16.80
C ALA A 99 12.51 0.34 18.00
N LEU A 100 11.86 -0.81 18.22
CA LEU A 100 12.20 -1.72 19.32
C LEU A 100 13.53 -2.46 19.09
N THR A 101 13.85 -2.81 17.84
CA THR A 101 15.08 -3.55 17.53
C THR A 101 16.35 -2.77 17.80
N VAL A 102 16.34 -1.45 17.74
CA VAL A 102 17.51 -0.60 18.06
C VAL A 102 18.02 -0.88 19.48
N GLY A 103 17.09 -1.00 20.44
CA GLY A 103 17.45 -1.23 21.83
C GLY A 103 17.70 -2.69 22.20
N LEU A 104 17.10 -3.63 21.48
CA LEU A 104 17.10 -5.06 21.87
C LEU A 104 18.08 -5.91 21.06
N VAL A 105 18.23 -5.63 19.78
CA VAL A 105 18.97 -6.48 18.83
C VAL A 105 20.18 -5.75 18.24
N GLY A 106 20.02 -4.46 17.95
CA GLY A 106 21.05 -3.61 17.39
C GLY A 106 20.69 -2.96 16.05
N TRP A 107 21.61 -2.14 15.56
CA TRP A 107 21.44 -1.29 14.38
C TRP A 107 21.26 -2.10 13.08
N GLU A 108 21.83 -3.29 12.99
CA GLU A 108 21.72 -4.12 11.78
C GLU A 108 20.28 -4.58 11.55
N ALA A 109 19.62 -5.09 12.58
CA ALA A 109 18.21 -5.49 12.51
C ALA A 109 17.29 -4.30 12.20
N PHE A 110 17.54 -3.15 12.81
CA PHE A 110 16.86 -1.91 12.50
C PHE A 110 17.01 -1.52 11.02
N ALA A 111 18.23 -1.56 10.49
CA ALA A 111 18.48 -1.20 9.09
C ALA A 111 17.72 -2.11 8.11
N VAL A 112 17.68 -3.42 8.36
CA VAL A 112 16.92 -4.38 7.54
C VAL A 112 15.43 -4.04 7.56
N LEU A 113 14.84 -3.84 8.75
CA LEU A 113 13.40 -3.50 8.87
C LEU A 113 13.06 -2.15 8.22
N MET A 114 13.98 -1.17 8.27
CA MET A 114 13.79 0.11 7.61
C MET A 114 13.85 0.01 6.08
N VAL A 115 14.69 -0.86 5.53
CA VAL A 115 14.72 -1.14 4.09
C VAL A 115 13.40 -1.78 3.65
N VAL A 116 12.90 -2.76 4.39
CA VAL A 116 11.59 -3.39 4.10
C VAL A 116 10.47 -2.36 4.16
N LEU A 117 10.44 -1.56 5.24
CA LEU A 117 9.47 -0.48 5.40
C LEU A 117 9.52 0.50 4.22
N ALA A 118 10.71 0.95 3.84
CA ALA A 118 10.90 1.87 2.73
C ALA A 118 10.38 1.29 1.40
N LEU A 119 10.62 0.01 1.12
CA LEU A 119 10.12 -0.67 -0.08
C LEU A 119 8.58 -0.78 -0.08
N ILE A 120 7.97 -1.09 1.06
CA ILE A 120 6.51 -1.16 1.19
C ILE A 120 5.90 0.23 0.98
N VAL A 121 6.41 1.26 1.67
CA VAL A 121 5.93 2.64 1.56
C VAL A 121 6.12 3.17 0.15
N PHE A 122 7.29 2.95 -0.45
CA PHE A 122 7.54 3.33 -1.84
C PHE A 122 6.53 2.70 -2.80
N THR A 123 6.22 1.40 -2.62
CA THR A 123 5.22 0.71 -3.45
C THR A 123 3.82 1.30 -3.24
N LEU A 124 3.42 1.58 -1.98
CA LEU A 124 2.14 2.20 -1.67
C LEU A 124 1.98 3.58 -2.29
N VAL A 125 3.05 4.39 -2.29
CA VAL A 125 3.06 5.73 -2.91
C VAL A 125 3.06 5.63 -4.43
N ALA A 126 3.89 4.77 -5.01
CA ALA A 126 4.02 4.60 -6.45
C ALA A 126 2.76 4.05 -7.14
N TYR A 127 1.95 3.29 -6.40
CA TYR A 127 0.65 2.76 -6.85
C TYR A 127 -0.54 3.47 -6.18
N GLY A 128 -0.30 4.58 -5.49
CA GLY A 128 -1.33 5.40 -4.86
C GLY A 128 -2.14 6.24 -5.86
N PRO A 129 -3.22 6.91 -5.39
CA PRO A 129 -4.05 7.77 -6.24
C PRO A 129 -3.28 8.91 -6.91
N GLY A 130 -2.17 9.39 -6.31
CA GLY A 130 -1.28 10.41 -6.87
C GLY A 130 -0.22 9.90 -7.84
N GLY A 131 -0.07 8.58 -7.98
CA GLY A 131 0.92 7.97 -8.90
C GLY A 131 0.43 7.78 -10.35
N ARG A 132 -0.80 8.17 -10.67
CA ARG A 132 -1.22 8.31 -12.06
C ARG A 132 -0.54 9.54 -12.63
N PRO A 133 0.09 9.46 -13.84
CA PRO A 133 0.47 10.67 -14.55
C PRO A 133 -0.79 11.53 -14.66
N GLN A 134 -0.80 12.69 -14.01
CA GLN A 134 -1.81 13.70 -14.29
C GLN A 134 -1.68 13.99 -15.78
N LYS A 135 -2.68 13.52 -16.55
CA LYS A 135 -2.89 14.03 -17.90
C LYS A 135 -3.02 15.53 -17.70
N PRO A 136 -2.22 16.36 -18.39
CA PRO A 136 -2.33 17.79 -18.23
C PRO A 136 -3.79 18.17 -18.48
N GLU A 137 -4.51 18.63 -17.48
CA GLU A 137 -5.77 19.37 -17.61
C GLU A 137 -5.41 20.76 -18.13
N ALA A 138 -4.79 20.80 -19.32
CA ALA A 138 -4.66 21.99 -20.09
C ALA A 138 -5.76 21.97 -21.14
N GLN A 139 -6.68 22.91 -21.04
CA GLN A 139 -7.66 23.31 -22.05
C GLN A 139 -9.10 22.80 -21.93
N GLN A 140 -9.68 22.79 -20.76
CA GLN A 140 -11.14 22.85 -20.67
C GLN A 140 -11.66 24.17 -20.07
N GLY A 141 -10.80 25.12 -19.70
CA GLY A 141 -11.19 26.44 -19.19
C GLY A 141 -11.24 27.55 -20.24
N ALA A 142 -10.75 27.33 -21.47
CA ALA A 142 -10.69 28.39 -22.48
C ALA A 142 -11.80 28.35 -23.54
N GLY A 143 -12.70 27.36 -23.44
CA GLY A 143 -13.79 27.17 -24.40
C GLY A 143 -15.17 27.70 -23.95
N SER A 144 -15.35 27.95 -22.65
CA SER A 144 -16.63 28.40 -22.11
C SER A 144 -16.80 29.93 -21.98
N GLU A 145 -15.67 30.68 -21.92
CA GLU A 145 -15.78 32.15 -21.86
C GLU A 145 -15.96 32.82 -23.22
N GLN A 146 -15.60 32.17 -24.34
CA GLN A 146 -15.87 32.74 -25.67
C GLN A 146 -17.26 32.44 -26.23
N GLY A 147 -18.03 31.54 -25.58
CA GLY A 147 -19.43 31.26 -25.95
C GLY A 147 -20.45 32.23 -25.36
N GLU A 148 -20.17 32.75 -24.16
CA GLU A 148 -21.09 33.68 -23.48
C GLU A 148 -20.94 35.13 -23.96
N GLU A 149 -19.78 35.56 -24.37
CA GLU A 149 -19.55 36.91 -24.87
C GLU A 149 -20.11 37.14 -26.29
N ARG A 150 -20.34 36.08 -27.07
CA ARG A 150 -20.99 36.18 -28.40
C ARG A 150 -22.51 36.21 -28.32
N THR A 151 -23.14 35.74 -27.26
CA THR A 151 -24.59 35.71 -27.12
C THR A 151 -25.16 37.01 -26.51
N GLN A 152 -24.32 37.80 -25.83
CA GLN A 152 -24.75 39.10 -25.26
C GLN A 152 -24.64 40.30 -26.20
N LYS A 153 -24.07 40.12 -27.40
CA LYS A 153 -23.87 41.25 -28.35
C LYS A 153 -24.83 41.24 -29.51
N GLN A 154 -25.93 40.48 -29.47
CA GLN A 154 -26.97 40.49 -30.46
C GLN A 154 -28.30 40.95 -29.84
N GLU A 155 -28.33 42.22 -29.39
CA GLU A 155 -29.57 42.91 -29.16
C GLU A 155 -30.29 43.12 -30.51
N PRO A 156 -31.61 42.82 -30.62
CA PRO A 156 -32.37 43.03 -31.83
C PRO A 156 -32.54 44.55 -32.04
N PHE A 157 -32.18 45.00 -33.22
CA PHE A 157 -32.49 46.34 -33.68
C PHE A 157 -34.01 46.63 -33.58
N PRO A 158 -34.47 47.71 -32.95
CA PRO A 158 -35.88 48.10 -32.95
C PRO A 158 -36.22 48.73 -34.31
N GLY A 159 -36.89 48.01 -35.19
CA GLY A 159 -37.44 48.64 -36.37
C GLY A 159 -37.64 47.80 -37.64
N GLU A 160 -37.96 46.52 -37.53
CA GLU A 160 -38.39 45.80 -38.71
C GLU A 160 -39.88 45.39 -38.58
N PRO A 161 -40.77 45.94 -39.47
CA PRO A 161 -42.17 45.62 -39.40
C PRO A 161 -42.45 44.20 -39.92
N GLY A 162 -43.07 43.36 -39.10
CA GLY A 162 -43.43 41.97 -39.40
C GLY A 162 -44.31 41.84 -40.67
N PRO A 163 -44.21 40.70 -41.37
CA PRO A 163 -45.00 40.43 -42.57
C PRO A 163 -46.50 40.34 -42.22
N LYS A 164 -47.34 41.07 -43.00
CA LYS A 164 -48.78 40.99 -42.97
C LYS A 164 -49.30 39.61 -43.31
N PRO A 165 -50.35 39.10 -42.61
CA PRO A 165 -50.99 37.87 -43.01
C PRO A 165 -51.78 38.09 -44.33
N ALA A 166 -51.55 37.21 -45.31
CA ALA A 166 -52.35 37.14 -46.52
C ALA A 166 -53.70 36.52 -46.20
N ALA A 167 -54.75 37.25 -46.54
CA ALA A 167 -56.11 36.78 -46.52
C ALA A 167 -56.41 36.02 -47.82
N SER A 168 -57.07 34.92 -47.66
CA SER A 168 -58.20 34.31 -48.40
C SER A 168 -58.23 32.80 -48.25
#